data_250ac46463b44b3c9418f2f71e809002
#
_entry.id   250ac46463b44b3c9418f2f71e809002
#
_cell.length_a   1.000
_cell.length_b   1.000
_cell.length_c   1.000
_cell.angle_alpha   90.00
_cell.angle_beta   90.00
_cell.angle_gamma   90.00
#
_symmetry.space_group_name_H-M   'P 1'
#
loop_
_entity.id
_entity.type
_entity.pdbx_description
1 polymer ?
#
loop_
_entity_poly.entity_id
_entity_poly.type
_entity_poly.pdbx_seq_one_letter_code
_entity_poly.pdbx_strand_id
1 'polypeptide(L)'
;MAIADWIMVGAYFCVMVGIGWWSKNRIHTVKDFFTTGGRIPWWLSGISHHMSGYSAVMFVAFAAVAYDHGLTVYVWWALTIGLGIGVGAFLFAPRWARLRAKHDVASPLEYLAKRYNLPTQQVLAYSGALLKVVDIAAKWVAISVLLQGFADVPLEWGILFTGVATMAYMAVGGLWADVLTDFSQFIIQLLAGVVMFWAVLAELGGIDTLWTMWDDLPDSHHDPVTGPVTTTLVLAFLLVKTFEYNGGMWNLAQRYMAAPSGSAAKRSALLSSGLWLVWPFVLFLPMFAAPLIVPGLENSEESYIELAKELMPAGLTGLVLAGFFCHTMAMVASDSNVISAVITRDMAPVLVPRVRRLTDRAQLTFARVTTVAFVSVSMVIAIATGGEGFVLDVVVDLVAATMGPISIPLMLGMLPWFRRCGPTAAIVSWAGGLGLWAVLHWVLDGTTQAALVGLPLLTSLVLYVGIGLLRPEGGAEQDALIDSLGSDPEEGAAAGAAGGAAAKDGQPPEATADLTSR
;
A
#
# COMPACT_ATOMS: atom_id res chain seq x y z
N MET A 1 6.42 -13.21 -28.88
CA MET A 1 5.05 -12.62 -28.84
C MET A 1 4.51 -12.37 -30.24
N ALA A 2 3.21 -12.64 -30.46
CA ALA A 2 2.52 -12.37 -31.72
C ALA A 2 2.06 -10.90 -31.81
N ILE A 3 1.67 -10.44 -33.03
CA ILE A 3 1.13 -9.07 -33.24
C ILE A 3 -0.12 -8.83 -32.38
N ALA A 4 -0.96 -9.86 -32.17
CA ALA A 4 -2.17 -9.75 -31.34
C ALA A 4 -1.85 -9.39 -29.88
N ASP A 5 -0.75 -9.91 -29.33
CA ASP A 5 -0.31 -9.60 -27.96
C ASP A 5 0.08 -8.12 -27.82
N TRP A 6 0.81 -7.58 -28.80
CA TRP A 6 1.20 -6.17 -28.81
C TRP A 6 0.00 -5.22 -29.00
N ILE A 7 -1.02 -5.65 -29.75
CA ILE A 7 -2.28 -4.91 -29.88
C ILE A 7 -2.98 -4.83 -28.50
N MET A 8 -3.05 -5.94 -27.76
CA MET A 8 -3.64 -5.95 -26.41
C MET A 8 -2.89 -5.05 -25.44
N VAL A 9 -1.56 -5.14 -25.40
CA VAL A 9 -0.71 -4.26 -24.57
C VAL A 9 -0.88 -2.79 -24.98
N GLY A 10 -0.89 -2.49 -26.30
CA GLY A 10 -1.11 -1.14 -26.81
C GLY A 10 -2.49 -0.58 -26.44
N ALA A 11 -3.54 -1.38 -26.56
CA ALA A 11 -4.90 -1.02 -26.14
C ALA A 11 -4.96 -0.69 -24.64
N TYR A 12 -4.32 -1.52 -23.79
CA TYR A 12 -4.17 -1.24 -22.37
C TYR A 12 -3.58 0.14 -22.10
N PHE A 13 -2.42 0.47 -22.69
CA PHE A 13 -1.78 1.77 -22.48
C PHE A 13 -2.62 2.94 -23.00
N CYS A 14 -3.32 2.76 -24.13
CA CYS A 14 -4.24 3.78 -24.66
C CYS A 14 -5.37 4.08 -23.66
N VAL A 15 -5.93 3.05 -23.02
CA VAL A 15 -6.97 3.21 -21.99
C VAL A 15 -6.41 3.95 -20.79
N MET A 16 -5.22 3.58 -20.28
CA MET A 16 -4.61 4.24 -19.11
C MET A 16 -4.32 5.72 -19.37
N VAL A 17 -3.72 6.06 -20.50
CA VAL A 17 -3.45 7.46 -20.89
C VAL A 17 -4.76 8.23 -21.10
N GLY A 18 -5.78 7.60 -21.71
CA GLY A 18 -7.10 8.18 -21.90
C GLY A 18 -7.79 8.54 -20.58
N ILE A 19 -7.75 7.65 -19.58
CA ILE A 19 -8.27 7.91 -18.22
C ILE A 19 -7.51 9.06 -17.55
N GLY A 20 -6.17 9.05 -17.66
CA GLY A 20 -5.33 10.11 -17.10
C GLY A 20 -5.69 11.48 -17.69
N TRP A 21 -5.86 11.54 -19.01
CA TRP A 21 -6.26 12.77 -19.70
C TRP A 21 -7.66 13.24 -19.30
N TRP A 22 -8.62 12.33 -19.22
CA TRP A 22 -9.98 12.65 -18.79
C TRP A 22 -10.03 13.15 -17.34
N SER A 23 -9.22 12.58 -16.46
CA SER A 23 -9.14 12.96 -15.03
C SER A 23 -8.60 14.37 -14.82
N LYS A 24 -7.85 14.93 -15.80
CA LYS A 24 -7.29 16.29 -15.74
C LYS A 24 -8.33 17.35 -15.38
N ASN A 25 -9.55 17.21 -15.90
CA ASN A 25 -10.62 18.20 -15.72
C ASN A 25 -11.23 18.17 -14.30
N ARG A 26 -10.84 17.22 -13.47
CA ARG A 26 -11.29 17.09 -12.06
C ARG A 26 -10.33 17.69 -11.06
N ILE A 27 -9.17 18.18 -11.53
CA ILE A 27 -8.09 18.67 -10.69
C ILE A 27 -7.93 20.16 -10.85
N HIS A 28 -8.36 20.88 -9.82
CA HIS A 28 -8.28 22.34 -9.74
C HIS A 28 -7.33 22.82 -8.66
N THR A 29 -7.14 22.02 -7.61
CA THR A 29 -6.33 22.34 -6.45
C THR A 29 -5.32 21.23 -6.13
N VAL A 30 -4.31 21.55 -5.31
CA VAL A 30 -3.36 20.56 -4.76
C VAL A 30 -4.07 19.49 -3.92
N LYS A 31 -5.17 19.86 -3.24
CA LYS A 31 -5.99 18.90 -2.47
C LYS A 31 -6.73 17.94 -3.39
N ASP A 32 -7.28 18.40 -4.53
CA ASP A 32 -7.86 17.49 -5.52
C ASP A 32 -6.81 16.52 -6.05
N PHE A 33 -5.57 17.00 -6.23
CA PHE A 33 -4.47 16.20 -6.76
C PHE A 33 -4.02 15.09 -5.80
N PHE A 34 -3.97 15.36 -4.48
CA PHE A 34 -3.45 14.40 -3.48
C PHE A 34 -4.51 13.63 -2.70
N THR A 35 -5.70 14.20 -2.48
CA THR A 35 -6.75 13.56 -1.65
C THR A 35 -8.13 13.52 -2.30
N THR A 36 -8.23 13.92 -3.59
CA THR A 36 -9.50 13.99 -4.32
C THR A 36 -10.61 14.80 -3.61
N GLY A 37 -10.25 15.59 -2.62
CA GLY A 37 -11.17 16.30 -1.74
C GLY A 37 -12.06 15.40 -0.89
N GLY A 38 -11.71 14.11 -0.71
CA GLY A 38 -12.51 13.15 0.05
C GLY A 38 -13.80 12.71 -0.66
N ARG A 39 -13.81 12.64 -1.98
CA ARG A 39 -15.00 12.37 -2.79
C ARG A 39 -15.03 10.99 -3.44
N ILE A 40 -14.09 10.12 -3.10
CA ILE A 40 -14.04 8.76 -3.67
C ILE A 40 -15.04 7.84 -2.95
N PRO A 41 -15.97 7.19 -3.67
CA PRO A 41 -16.87 6.20 -3.08
C PRO A 41 -16.09 5.08 -2.37
N TRP A 42 -16.63 4.56 -1.27
CA TRP A 42 -15.95 3.57 -0.42
C TRP A 42 -15.52 2.31 -1.19
N TRP A 43 -16.35 1.82 -2.12
CA TRP A 43 -16.04 0.64 -2.93
C TRP A 43 -14.88 0.89 -3.90
N LEU A 44 -14.85 2.06 -4.52
CA LEU A 44 -13.78 2.44 -5.44
C LEU A 44 -12.46 2.69 -4.68
N SER A 45 -12.53 3.31 -3.49
CA SER A 45 -11.40 3.44 -2.58
C SER A 45 -10.87 2.07 -2.12
N GLY A 46 -11.75 1.09 -1.85
CA GLY A 46 -11.38 -0.26 -1.45
C GLY A 46 -10.70 -1.06 -2.56
N ILE A 47 -11.21 -0.96 -3.79
CA ILE A 47 -10.56 -1.57 -4.97
C ILE A 47 -9.20 -0.93 -5.22
N SER A 48 -9.11 0.40 -5.20
CA SER A 48 -7.85 1.12 -5.37
C SER A 48 -6.83 0.77 -4.27
N HIS A 49 -7.28 0.64 -3.01
CA HIS A 49 -6.43 0.19 -1.91
C HIS A 49 -5.90 -1.23 -2.15
N HIS A 50 -6.74 -2.14 -2.64
CA HIS A 50 -6.35 -3.49 -2.99
C HIS A 50 -5.31 -3.49 -4.12
N MET A 51 -5.57 -2.77 -5.22
CA MET A 51 -4.68 -2.67 -6.37
C MET A 51 -3.32 -2.06 -6.04
N SER A 52 -3.30 -1.05 -5.18
CA SER A 52 -2.08 -0.36 -4.76
C SER A 52 -1.19 -1.20 -3.82
N GLY A 53 -1.58 -2.41 -3.49
CA GLY A 53 -0.80 -3.35 -2.67
C GLY A 53 -0.10 -4.46 -3.49
N TYR A 54 -0.25 -4.47 -4.81
CA TYR A 54 0.36 -5.47 -5.71
C TYR A 54 1.42 -4.86 -6.62
N SER A 55 2.40 -5.68 -7.01
CA SER A 55 3.35 -5.35 -8.07
C SER A 55 3.74 -6.61 -8.85
N ALA A 56 4.53 -6.45 -9.92
CA ALA A 56 5.07 -7.56 -10.70
C ALA A 56 5.96 -8.53 -9.88
N VAL A 57 6.47 -8.09 -8.73
CA VAL A 57 7.20 -8.94 -7.77
C VAL A 57 6.45 -10.22 -7.44
N MET A 58 5.11 -10.18 -7.43
CA MET A 58 4.28 -11.36 -7.18
C MET A 58 4.47 -12.45 -8.25
N PHE A 59 4.66 -12.08 -9.49
CA PHE A 59 4.78 -13.01 -10.61
C PHE A 59 6.22 -13.47 -10.88
N VAL A 60 7.17 -12.95 -10.13
CA VAL A 60 8.59 -13.33 -10.17
C VAL A 60 8.95 -14.00 -8.84
N ALA A 61 9.16 -13.23 -7.80
CA ALA A 61 9.64 -13.73 -6.51
C ALA A 61 8.63 -14.63 -5.78
N PHE A 62 7.32 -14.29 -5.80
CA PHE A 62 6.32 -15.14 -5.12
C PHE A 62 5.90 -16.33 -5.96
N ALA A 63 6.01 -16.24 -7.29
CA ALA A 63 5.87 -17.39 -8.18
C ALA A 63 6.97 -18.42 -7.93
N ALA A 64 8.21 -17.99 -7.70
CA ALA A 64 9.31 -18.87 -7.29
C ALA A 64 8.99 -19.58 -5.97
N VAL A 65 8.58 -18.84 -4.93
CA VAL A 65 8.20 -19.46 -3.64
C VAL A 65 7.02 -20.43 -3.80
N ALA A 66 6.03 -20.11 -4.66
CA ALA A 66 4.90 -20.98 -4.92
C ALA A 66 5.30 -22.25 -5.67
N TYR A 67 6.21 -22.12 -6.64
CA TYR A 67 6.76 -23.23 -7.40
C TYR A 67 7.56 -24.20 -6.53
N ASP A 68 8.39 -23.67 -5.61
CA ASP A 68 9.27 -24.47 -4.77
C ASP A 68 8.59 -24.99 -3.48
N HIS A 69 7.58 -24.26 -2.95
CA HIS A 69 7.03 -24.48 -1.61
C HIS A 69 5.49 -24.44 -1.53
N GLY A 70 4.79 -24.27 -2.64
CA GLY A 70 3.33 -24.39 -2.74
C GLY A 70 2.53 -23.38 -1.91
N LEU A 71 1.56 -23.89 -1.13
CA LEU A 71 0.52 -23.12 -0.41
C LEU A 71 1.09 -22.09 0.58
N THR A 72 2.30 -22.30 1.06
CA THR A 72 2.90 -21.44 2.10
C THR A 72 2.97 -19.97 1.69
N VAL A 73 3.12 -19.65 0.37
CA VAL A 73 3.14 -18.26 -0.11
C VAL A 73 1.81 -17.53 0.15
N TYR A 74 0.69 -18.23 0.01
CA TYR A 74 -0.62 -17.67 0.35
C TYR A 74 -0.72 -17.35 1.83
N VAL A 75 -0.23 -18.25 2.69
CA VAL A 75 -0.34 -18.12 4.14
C VAL A 75 0.50 -16.97 4.69
N TRP A 76 1.78 -16.87 4.31
CA TRP A 76 2.64 -15.82 4.86
C TRP A 76 2.43 -14.45 4.23
N TRP A 77 1.91 -14.39 3.00
CA TRP A 77 1.71 -13.12 2.28
C TRP A 77 0.24 -12.69 2.28
N ALA A 78 -0.62 -13.36 1.49
CA ALA A 78 -1.99 -12.93 1.25
C ALA A 78 -2.88 -12.96 2.51
N LEU A 79 -2.81 -14.05 3.26
CA LEU A 79 -3.59 -14.24 4.49
C LEU A 79 -3.19 -13.20 5.54
N THR A 80 -1.89 -12.96 5.75
CA THR A 80 -1.41 -11.98 6.72
C THR A 80 -1.81 -10.55 6.36
N ILE A 81 -1.79 -10.19 5.07
CA ILE A 81 -2.27 -8.90 4.58
C ILE A 81 -3.77 -8.76 4.81
N GLY A 82 -4.56 -9.74 4.36
CA GLY A 82 -6.01 -9.70 4.50
C GLY A 82 -6.45 -9.54 5.96
N LEU A 83 -5.89 -10.33 6.87
CA LEU A 83 -6.14 -10.24 8.31
C LEU A 83 -5.65 -8.91 8.90
N GLY A 84 -4.46 -8.47 8.52
CA GLY A 84 -3.88 -7.20 8.97
C GLY A 84 -4.75 -6.00 8.60
N ILE A 85 -5.23 -5.92 7.35
CA ILE A 85 -6.16 -4.87 6.90
C ILE A 85 -7.47 -4.95 7.69
N GLY A 86 -7.99 -6.17 7.93
CA GLY A 86 -9.20 -6.39 8.72
C GLY A 86 -9.12 -5.79 10.12
N VAL A 87 -8.00 -5.97 10.81
CA VAL A 87 -7.74 -5.32 12.11
C VAL A 87 -7.71 -3.80 11.98
N GLY A 88 -6.99 -3.29 11.01
CA GLY A 88 -6.83 -1.85 10.79
C GLY A 88 -8.09 -1.14 10.30
N ALA A 89 -9.05 -1.87 9.72
CA ALA A 89 -10.35 -1.33 9.34
C ALA A 89 -11.11 -0.70 10.54
N PHE A 90 -10.84 -1.18 11.75
CA PHE A 90 -11.45 -0.64 12.97
C PHE A 90 -10.56 0.38 13.68
N LEU A 91 -9.24 0.22 13.59
CA LEU A 91 -8.29 1.04 14.34
C LEU A 91 -7.80 2.26 13.56
N PHE A 92 -7.46 2.10 12.29
CA PHE A 92 -6.70 3.09 11.53
C PHE A 92 -7.48 3.73 10.38
N ALA A 93 -8.16 2.97 9.55
CA ALA A 93 -8.83 3.48 8.36
C ALA A 93 -9.78 4.66 8.63
N PRO A 94 -10.67 4.62 9.66
CA PRO A 94 -11.54 5.75 9.96
C PRO A 94 -10.76 7.01 10.38
N ARG A 95 -9.63 6.84 11.09
CA ARG A 95 -8.82 7.96 11.58
C ARG A 95 -8.14 8.73 10.46
N TRP A 96 -7.69 8.04 9.41
CA TRP A 96 -7.14 8.68 8.22
C TRP A 96 -8.15 9.59 7.52
N ALA A 97 -9.38 9.12 7.31
CA ALA A 97 -10.44 9.93 6.72
C ALA A 97 -10.79 11.15 7.59
N ARG A 98 -10.82 10.97 8.92
CA ARG A 98 -11.09 12.04 9.88
C ARG A 98 -9.96 13.06 9.96
N LEU A 99 -8.69 12.63 9.85
CA LEU A 99 -7.54 13.55 9.74
C LEU A 99 -7.71 14.49 8.55
N ARG A 100 -8.02 13.97 7.38
CA ARG A 100 -8.28 14.80 6.20
C ARG A 100 -9.49 15.72 6.42
N ALA A 101 -10.61 15.18 6.94
CA ALA A 101 -11.86 15.92 7.06
C ALA A 101 -11.81 17.04 8.11
N LYS A 102 -11.17 16.80 9.27
CA LYS A 102 -11.16 17.73 10.41
C LYS A 102 -9.92 18.62 10.47
N HIS A 103 -8.79 18.16 9.97
CA HIS A 103 -7.50 18.86 10.08
C HIS A 103 -6.92 19.29 8.73
N ASP A 104 -7.66 19.06 7.64
CA ASP A 104 -7.31 19.48 6.28
C ASP A 104 -5.94 18.95 5.82
N VAL A 105 -5.59 17.74 6.24
CA VAL A 105 -4.34 17.05 5.95
C VAL A 105 -4.37 16.51 4.53
N ALA A 106 -3.34 16.79 3.73
CA ALA A 106 -3.21 16.33 2.36
C ALA A 106 -2.08 15.30 2.17
N SER A 107 -1.13 15.23 3.11
CA SER A 107 -0.08 14.20 3.18
C SER A 107 -0.24 13.35 4.43
N PRO A 108 0.00 12.03 4.37
CA PRO A 108 -0.06 11.16 5.55
C PRO A 108 0.88 11.58 6.70
N LEU A 109 1.97 12.27 6.41
CA LEU A 109 2.94 12.72 7.42
C LEU A 109 2.64 14.12 7.99
N GLU A 110 1.76 14.88 7.35
CA GLU A 110 1.49 16.29 7.72
C GLU A 110 1.01 16.43 9.17
N TYR A 111 0.24 15.46 9.67
CA TYR A 111 -0.25 15.52 11.05
C TYR A 111 0.83 15.30 12.10
N LEU A 112 1.98 14.69 11.77
CA LEU A 112 3.05 14.40 12.72
C LEU A 112 3.66 15.66 13.31
N ALA A 113 3.70 16.75 12.55
CA ALA A 113 4.17 18.04 13.06
C ALA A 113 3.29 18.56 14.20
N LYS A 114 1.96 18.31 14.13
CA LYS A 114 1.01 18.68 15.19
C LYS A 114 0.99 17.67 16.34
N ARG A 115 1.14 16.38 15.99
CA ARG A 115 1.12 15.28 16.98
C ARG A 115 2.39 15.22 17.82
N TYR A 116 3.53 15.45 17.19
CA TYR A 116 4.85 15.42 17.82
C TYR A 116 5.51 16.80 17.73
N ASN A 117 6.27 17.02 16.69
CA ASN A 117 6.89 18.30 16.33
C ASN A 117 7.43 18.24 14.88
N LEU A 118 7.87 19.37 14.36
CA LEU A 118 8.41 19.48 13.01
C LEU A 118 9.68 18.61 12.80
N PRO A 119 10.68 18.56 13.71
CA PRO A 119 11.83 17.67 13.54
C PRO A 119 11.47 16.20 13.39
N THR A 120 10.53 15.67 14.18
CA THR A 120 10.05 14.29 14.09
C THR A 120 9.41 14.01 12.72
N GLN A 121 8.54 14.92 12.25
CA GLN A 121 7.95 14.81 10.91
C GLN A 121 9.04 14.75 9.82
N GLN A 122 10.04 15.65 9.89
CA GLN A 122 11.10 15.72 8.88
C GLN A 122 11.96 14.46 8.86
N VAL A 123 12.37 13.94 10.02
CA VAL A 123 13.16 12.71 10.10
C VAL A 123 12.42 11.53 9.45
N LEU A 124 11.13 11.35 9.77
CA LEU A 124 10.31 10.29 9.18
C LEU A 124 10.07 10.52 7.67
N ALA A 125 9.87 11.77 7.24
CA ALA A 125 9.66 12.11 5.84
C ALA A 125 10.90 11.83 4.98
N TYR A 126 12.09 12.28 5.42
CA TYR A 126 13.33 12.07 4.66
C TYR A 126 13.72 10.59 4.61
N SER A 127 13.68 9.89 5.75
CA SER A 127 14.04 8.47 5.80
C SER A 127 13.09 7.62 4.93
N GLY A 128 11.80 7.85 5.04
CA GLY A 128 10.83 7.10 4.26
C GLY A 128 10.85 7.43 2.76
N ALA A 129 11.04 8.70 2.37
CA ALA A 129 11.17 9.08 0.97
C ALA A 129 12.40 8.45 0.30
N LEU A 130 13.54 8.40 1.02
CA LEU A 130 14.76 7.77 0.53
C LEU A 130 14.56 6.26 0.29
N LEU A 131 13.96 5.57 1.26
CA LEU A 131 13.71 4.12 1.15
C LEU A 131 12.66 3.80 0.06
N LYS A 132 11.64 4.67 -0.11
CA LYS A 132 10.64 4.50 -1.16
C LYS A 132 11.20 4.62 -2.59
N VAL A 133 12.24 5.39 -2.82
CA VAL A 133 12.90 5.45 -4.14
C VAL A 133 13.44 4.08 -4.54
N VAL A 134 14.07 3.38 -3.59
CA VAL A 134 14.65 2.03 -3.80
C VAL A 134 13.53 0.98 -3.95
N ASP A 135 12.46 1.07 -3.15
CA ASP A 135 11.27 0.22 -3.27
C ASP A 135 10.66 0.28 -4.69
N ILE A 136 10.50 1.48 -5.23
CA ILE A 136 9.98 1.64 -6.60
C ILE A 136 10.98 1.17 -7.66
N ALA A 137 12.28 1.34 -7.43
CA ALA A 137 13.29 0.80 -8.34
C ALA A 137 13.18 -0.72 -8.48
N ALA A 138 12.98 -1.46 -7.38
CA ALA A 138 12.76 -2.90 -7.42
C ALA A 138 11.50 -3.30 -8.24
N LYS A 139 10.44 -2.51 -8.17
CA LYS A 139 9.21 -2.75 -8.96
C LYS A 139 9.44 -2.53 -10.46
N TRP A 140 10.26 -1.56 -10.85
CA TRP A 140 10.66 -1.35 -12.24
C TRP A 140 11.49 -2.52 -12.76
N VAL A 141 12.41 -3.05 -11.95
CA VAL A 141 13.19 -4.24 -12.32
C VAL A 141 12.27 -5.45 -12.51
N ALA A 142 11.36 -5.71 -11.57
CA ALA A 142 10.43 -6.84 -11.64
C ALA A 142 9.58 -6.85 -12.92
N ILE A 143 8.99 -5.71 -13.32
CA ILE A 143 8.20 -5.66 -14.57
C ILE A 143 9.09 -5.83 -15.80
N SER A 144 10.34 -5.39 -15.75
CA SER A 144 11.26 -5.52 -16.87
C SER A 144 11.78 -6.93 -17.04
N VAL A 145 11.95 -7.68 -15.95
CA VAL A 145 12.23 -9.14 -16.00
C VAL A 145 11.10 -9.87 -16.71
N LEU A 146 9.84 -9.55 -16.40
CA LEU A 146 8.70 -10.13 -17.11
C LEU A 146 8.70 -9.76 -18.61
N LEU A 147 8.96 -8.50 -18.95
CA LEU A 147 9.08 -8.07 -20.36
C LEU A 147 10.22 -8.76 -21.09
N GLN A 148 11.35 -8.94 -20.47
CA GLN A 148 12.47 -9.68 -21.03
C GLN A 148 12.09 -11.13 -21.29
N GLY A 149 11.47 -11.80 -20.30
CA GLY A 149 11.05 -13.18 -20.44
C GLY A 149 9.99 -13.43 -21.54
N PHE A 150 9.01 -12.53 -21.70
CA PHE A 150 7.96 -12.67 -22.73
C PHE A 150 8.33 -12.17 -24.12
N ALA A 151 9.14 -11.12 -24.21
CA ALA A 151 9.30 -10.35 -25.43
C ALA A 151 10.75 -10.05 -25.81
N ASP A 152 11.73 -10.60 -25.11
CA ASP A 152 13.17 -10.36 -25.29
C ASP A 152 13.54 -8.85 -25.26
N VAL A 153 12.77 -8.04 -24.52
CA VAL A 153 13.03 -6.62 -24.36
C VAL A 153 14.15 -6.43 -23.33
N PRO A 154 15.26 -5.75 -23.66
CA PRO A 154 16.31 -5.46 -22.69
C PRO A 154 15.77 -4.71 -21.46
N LEU A 155 16.36 -5.00 -20.29
CA LEU A 155 15.90 -4.47 -18.99
C LEU A 155 15.70 -2.95 -19.01
N GLU A 156 16.64 -2.19 -19.56
CA GLU A 156 16.61 -0.73 -19.58
C GLU A 156 15.42 -0.19 -20.39
N TRP A 157 15.11 -0.83 -21.52
CA TRP A 157 13.99 -0.44 -22.37
C TRP A 157 12.65 -0.80 -21.73
N GLY A 158 12.58 -1.94 -21.02
CA GLY A 158 11.40 -2.30 -20.23
C GLY A 158 11.09 -1.27 -19.14
N ILE A 159 12.12 -0.83 -18.39
CA ILE A 159 12.00 0.22 -17.39
C ILE A 159 11.56 1.54 -18.02
N LEU A 160 12.23 1.98 -19.10
CA LEU A 160 11.92 3.23 -19.78
C LEU A 160 10.50 3.26 -20.33
N PHE A 161 10.08 2.21 -21.03
CA PHE A 161 8.75 2.12 -21.61
C PHE A 161 7.65 2.21 -20.54
N THR A 162 7.74 1.36 -19.51
CA THR A 162 6.75 1.31 -18.43
C THR A 162 6.72 2.61 -17.62
N GLY A 163 7.90 3.15 -17.30
CA GLY A 163 8.04 4.37 -16.53
C GLY A 163 7.51 5.60 -17.24
N VAL A 164 7.83 5.78 -18.54
CA VAL A 164 7.30 6.89 -19.34
C VAL A 164 5.79 6.81 -19.48
N ALA A 165 5.24 5.60 -19.71
CA ALA A 165 3.80 5.40 -19.78
C ALA A 165 3.11 5.76 -18.45
N THR A 166 3.69 5.35 -17.30
CA THR A 166 3.17 5.69 -15.96
C THR A 166 3.21 7.21 -15.74
N MET A 167 4.32 7.86 -16.04
CA MET A 167 4.44 9.32 -15.92
C MET A 167 3.41 10.07 -16.77
N ALA A 168 3.07 9.56 -17.96
CA ALA A 168 2.17 10.24 -18.90
C ALA A 168 0.76 10.46 -18.32
N TYR A 169 0.22 9.51 -17.53
CA TYR A 169 -1.09 9.69 -16.94
C TYR A 169 -1.05 10.26 -15.51
N MET A 170 -0.02 9.92 -14.73
CA MET A 170 0.09 10.32 -13.33
C MET A 170 0.37 11.81 -13.15
N ALA A 171 1.31 12.36 -13.92
CA ALA A 171 1.67 13.78 -13.83
C ALA A 171 0.49 14.71 -14.13
N VAL A 172 -0.50 14.24 -14.88
CA VAL A 172 -1.66 15.03 -15.29
C VAL A 172 -2.84 14.87 -14.34
N GLY A 173 -3.14 13.65 -13.93
CA GLY A 173 -4.39 13.28 -13.29
C GLY A 173 -4.32 13.05 -11.77
N GLY A 174 -3.12 13.02 -11.14
CA GLY A 174 -2.94 12.82 -9.70
C GLY A 174 -3.74 11.64 -9.16
N LEU A 175 -4.23 11.73 -7.91
CA LEU A 175 -4.97 10.65 -7.25
C LEU A 175 -6.30 10.30 -7.94
N TRP A 176 -6.94 11.24 -8.68
CA TRP A 176 -8.14 10.91 -9.45
C TRP A 176 -7.83 9.96 -10.60
N ALA A 177 -6.74 10.22 -11.35
CA ALA A 177 -6.30 9.30 -12.40
C ALA A 177 -5.93 7.94 -11.81
N ASP A 178 -5.15 7.96 -10.73
CA ASP A 178 -4.67 6.78 -10.03
C ASP A 178 -5.83 5.84 -9.63
N VAL A 179 -6.82 6.35 -8.91
CA VAL A 179 -7.98 5.56 -8.46
C VAL A 179 -8.83 5.03 -9.63
N LEU A 180 -8.98 5.80 -10.71
CA LEU A 180 -9.76 5.37 -11.87
C LEU A 180 -9.00 4.39 -12.76
N THR A 181 -7.70 4.55 -12.90
CA THR A 181 -6.84 3.55 -13.55
C THR A 181 -6.80 2.27 -12.72
N ASP A 182 -6.70 2.34 -11.40
CA ASP A 182 -6.77 1.16 -10.51
C ASP A 182 -8.04 0.35 -10.74
N PHE A 183 -9.20 1.00 -10.90
CA PHE A 183 -10.45 0.30 -11.18
C PHE A 183 -10.43 -0.41 -12.54
N SER A 184 -9.92 0.26 -13.58
CA SER A 184 -9.79 -0.33 -14.91
C SER A 184 -8.78 -1.49 -14.91
N GLN A 185 -7.68 -1.30 -14.22
CA GLN A 185 -6.63 -2.29 -14.03
C GLN A 185 -7.13 -3.49 -13.22
N PHE A 186 -7.99 -3.27 -12.22
CA PHE A 186 -8.66 -4.34 -11.47
C PHE A 186 -9.48 -5.25 -12.39
N ILE A 187 -10.24 -4.68 -13.33
CA ILE A 187 -11.00 -5.47 -14.30
C ILE A 187 -10.06 -6.28 -15.22
N ILE A 188 -8.99 -5.67 -15.71
CA ILE A 188 -8.03 -6.34 -16.61
C ILE A 188 -7.32 -7.48 -15.89
N GLN A 189 -6.86 -7.25 -14.66
CA GLN A 189 -6.22 -8.32 -13.87
C GLN A 189 -7.18 -9.45 -13.52
N LEU A 190 -8.47 -9.13 -13.24
CA LEU A 190 -9.49 -10.18 -13.04
C LEU A 190 -9.61 -11.05 -14.27
N LEU A 191 -9.70 -10.44 -15.46
CA LEU A 191 -9.79 -11.18 -16.71
C LEU A 191 -8.52 -12.02 -16.95
N ALA A 192 -7.34 -11.43 -16.82
CA ALA A 192 -6.07 -12.14 -17.00
C ALA A 192 -5.90 -13.31 -16.00
N GLY A 193 -6.19 -13.07 -14.72
CA GLY A 193 -6.09 -14.09 -13.67
C GLY A 193 -7.09 -15.23 -13.85
N VAL A 194 -8.36 -14.91 -14.20
CA VAL A 194 -9.38 -15.93 -14.47
C VAL A 194 -9.04 -16.76 -15.71
N VAL A 195 -8.54 -16.12 -16.79
CA VAL A 195 -8.10 -16.84 -17.99
C VAL A 195 -6.98 -17.82 -17.64
N MET A 196 -5.96 -17.38 -16.91
CA MET A 196 -4.84 -18.22 -16.50
C MET A 196 -5.28 -19.35 -15.57
N PHE A 197 -6.15 -19.05 -14.59
CA PHE A 197 -6.74 -20.02 -13.69
C PHE A 197 -7.46 -21.16 -14.44
N TRP A 198 -8.33 -20.82 -15.40
CA TRP A 198 -9.05 -21.81 -16.18
C TRP A 198 -8.17 -22.57 -17.18
N ALA A 199 -7.15 -21.93 -17.73
CA ALA A 199 -6.21 -22.61 -18.62
C ALA A 199 -5.44 -23.70 -17.88
N VAL A 200 -4.96 -23.43 -16.67
CA VAL A 200 -4.30 -24.43 -15.82
C VAL A 200 -5.25 -25.58 -15.47
N LEU A 201 -6.49 -25.26 -15.04
CA LEU A 201 -7.46 -26.33 -14.74
C LEU A 201 -7.80 -27.19 -15.96
N ALA A 202 -7.92 -26.56 -17.15
CA ALA A 202 -8.20 -27.30 -18.38
C ALA A 202 -7.04 -28.23 -18.74
N GLU A 203 -5.80 -27.81 -18.59
CA GLU A 203 -4.60 -28.59 -18.83
C GLU A 203 -4.51 -29.81 -17.89
N LEU A 204 -4.81 -29.60 -16.62
CA LEU A 204 -4.72 -30.64 -15.59
C LEU A 204 -5.96 -31.57 -15.49
N GLY A 205 -6.97 -31.39 -16.36
CA GLY A 205 -8.12 -32.29 -16.43
C GLY A 205 -9.44 -31.77 -15.85
N GLY A 206 -9.51 -30.51 -15.46
CA GLY A 206 -10.75 -29.81 -15.04
C GLY A 206 -10.82 -29.36 -13.60
N ILE A 207 -12.04 -29.00 -13.15
CA ILE A 207 -12.26 -28.39 -11.83
C ILE A 207 -11.88 -29.30 -10.65
N ASP A 208 -11.96 -30.60 -10.82
CA ASP A 208 -11.62 -31.58 -9.77
C ASP A 208 -10.14 -31.50 -9.38
N THR A 209 -9.29 -31.01 -10.30
CA THR A 209 -7.86 -30.79 -10.06
C THR A 209 -7.59 -29.84 -8.89
N LEU A 210 -8.50 -28.94 -8.56
CA LEU A 210 -8.38 -28.09 -7.37
C LEU A 210 -8.12 -28.88 -6.08
N TRP A 211 -8.62 -30.10 -6.02
CA TRP A 211 -8.52 -30.97 -4.86
C TRP A 211 -7.47 -32.10 -5.05
N THR A 212 -7.28 -32.57 -6.29
CA THR A 212 -6.44 -33.73 -6.57
C THR A 212 -4.99 -33.36 -6.93
N MET A 213 -4.71 -32.16 -7.43
CA MET A 213 -3.34 -31.77 -7.82
C MET A 213 -2.32 -31.83 -6.67
N TRP A 214 -2.79 -31.74 -5.43
CA TRP A 214 -1.92 -31.75 -4.26
C TRP A 214 -1.31 -33.12 -4.00
N ASP A 215 -1.94 -34.20 -4.47
CA ASP A 215 -1.44 -35.57 -4.38
C ASP A 215 -0.28 -35.84 -5.39
N ASP A 216 -0.22 -35.03 -6.48
CA ASP A 216 0.80 -35.14 -7.53
C ASP A 216 1.97 -34.16 -7.29
N LEU A 217 1.80 -33.17 -6.41
CA LEU A 217 2.84 -32.23 -6.01
C LEU A 217 3.71 -32.82 -4.88
N PRO A 218 4.93 -32.29 -4.63
CA PRO A 218 5.73 -32.71 -3.48
C PRO A 218 4.96 -32.57 -2.16
N ASP A 219 5.14 -33.54 -1.25
CA ASP A 219 4.38 -33.63 0.02
C ASP A 219 4.33 -32.33 0.83
N SER A 220 5.37 -31.49 0.75
CA SER A 220 5.44 -30.20 1.45
C SER A 220 4.62 -29.07 0.82
N HIS A 221 4.09 -29.24 -0.43
CA HIS A 221 3.40 -28.17 -1.14
C HIS A 221 2.01 -27.84 -0.59
N HIS A 222 1.35 -28.78 0.08
CA HIS A 222 0.08 -28.54 0.75
C HIS A 222 0.23 -28.01 2.18
N ASP A 223 1.47 -28.00 2.72
CA ASP A 223 1.71 -27.49 4.05
C ASP A 223 1.56 -25.96 4.11
N PRO A 224 0.83 -25.43 5.12
CA PRO A 224 0.65 -24.00 5.27
C PRO A 224 1.94 -23.27 5.66
N VAL A 225 2.92 -23.99 6.18
CA VAL A 225 4.22 -23.47 6.63
C VAL A 225 5.31 -24.47 6.26
N THR A 226 6.12 -24.14 5.26
CA THR A 226 7.18 -25.03 4.76
C THR A 226 8.37 -24.24 4.20
N GLY A 227 9.49 -24.91 3.96
CA GLY A 227 10.70 -24.32 3.42
C GLY A 227 11.27 -23.18 4.27
N PRO A 228 11.56 -22.03 3.68
CA PRO A 228 12.08 -20.87 4.39
C PRO A 228 11.01 -20.18 5.27
N VAL A 229 9.73 -20.49 5.07
CA VAL A 229 8.62 -19.88 5.81
C VAL A 229 8.36 -20.67 7.09
N THR A 230 8.63 -20.03 8.22
CA THR A 230 8.38 -20.57 9.54
C THR A 230 7.13 -19.93 10.16
N THR A 231 6.52 -20.59 11.16
CA THR A 231 5.41 -19.98 11.93
C THR A 231 5.79 -18.63 12.52
N THR A 232 7.04 -18.48 12.97
CA THR A 232 7.57 -17.21 13.49
C THR A 232 7.59 -16.14 12.41
N LEU A 233 7.95 -16.50 11.17
CA LEU A 233 7.91 -15.58 10.03
C LEU A 233 6.48 -15.14 9.70
N VAL A 234 5.52 -16.08 9.69
CA VAL A 234 4.09 -15.76 9.46
C VAL A 234 3.58 -14.78 10.53
N LEU A 235 3.89 -15.00 11.80
CA LEU A 235 3.50 -14.10 12.89
C LEU A 235 4.19 -12.72 12.77
N ALA A 236 5.47 -12.68 12.41
CA ALA A 236 6.19 -11.43 12.15
C ALA A 236 5.54 -10.65 11.00
N PHE A 237 5.21 -11.34 9.89
CA PHE A 237 4.52 -10.73 8.76
C PHE A 237 3.11 -10.26 9.11
N LEU A 238 2.33 -11.03 9.86
CA LEU A 238 1.00 -10.59 10.31
C LEU A 238 1.09 -9.26 11.08
N LEU A 239 2.05 -9.15 11.97
CA LEU A 239 2.27 -7.92 12.73
C LEU A 239 2.71 -6.77 11.82
N VAL A 240 3.69 -7.00 10.96
CA VAL A 240 4.20 -5.99 10.01
C VAL A 240 3.10 -5.56 9.03
N LYS A 241 2.38 -6.51 8.42
CA LYS A 241 1.31 -6.24 7.44
C LYS A 241 0.13 -5.48 8.06
N THR A 242 -0.11 -5.66 9.37
CA THR A 242 -1.10 -4.85 10.09
C THR A 242 -0.73 -3.36 10.11
N PHE A 243 0.53 -3.01 10.21
CA PHE A 243 0.96 -1.61 10.13
C PHE A 243 1.15 -1.15 8.67
N GLU A 244 1.81 -1.94 7.88
CA GLU A 244 2.14 -1.64 6.48
C GLU A 244 0.89 -1.29 5.67
N TYR A 245 -0.10 -2.20 5.65
CA TYR A 245 -1.30 -2.06 4.80
C TYR A 245 -2.39 -1.14 5.37
N ASN A 246 -2.23 -0.63 6.57
CA ASN A 246 -3.18 0.32 7.16
C ASN A 246 -2.68 1.77 7.18
N GLY A 247 -1.54 2.02 6.55
CA GLY A 247 -1.01 3.38 6.38
C GLY A 247 0.49 3.52 6.58
N GLY A 248 1.19 2.47 7.05
CA GLY A 248 2.65 2.44 7.09
C GLY A 248 3.26 2.59 5.69
N MET A 249 2.64 1.99 4.69
CA MET A 249 2.78 2.39 3.28
C MET A 249 1.89 3.62 3.06
N TRP A 250 2.46 4.74 2.86
CA TRP A 250 1.76 6.02 2.82
C TRP A 250 0.71 6.14 1.71
N ASN A 251 0.94 5.47 0.57
CA ASN A 251 -0.01 5.40 -0.54
C ASN A 251 -1.35 4.78 -0.11
N LEU A 252 -1.32 3.75 0.76
CA LEU A 252 -2.53 3.10 1.26
C LEU A 252 -3.30 3.99 2.25
N ALA A 253 -2.60 4.79 3.08
CA ALA A 253 -3.22 5.83 3.90
C ALA A 253 -3.99 6.85 3.05
N GLN A 254 -3.44 7.25 1.88
CA GLN A 254 -4.12 8.19 0.97
C GLN A 254 -5.48 7.67 0.50
N ARG A 255 -5.65 6.35 0.30
CA ARG A 255 -6.94 5.76 -0.11
C ARG A 255 -7.99 5.98 0.97
N TYR A 256 -7.64 5.77 2.23
CA TYR A 256 -8.55 6.07 3.35
C TYR A 256 -8.83 7.57 3.48
N MET A 257 -7.83 8.42 3.28
CA MET A 257 -8.01 9.88 3.26
C MET A 257 -8.88 10.34 2.11
N ALA A 258 -8.92 9.62 0.98
CA ALA A 258 -9.77 9.93 -0.16
C ALA A 258 -11.26 9.56 0.05
N ALA A 259 -11.57 8.74 1.06
CA ALA A 259 -12.93 8.37 1.41
C ALA A 259 -13.70 9.53 2.06
N PRO A 260 -15.05 9.64 1.85
CA PRO A 260 -15.82 10.78 2.34
C PRO A 260 -15.94 10.85 3.86
N SER A 261 -15.93 9.72 4.57
CA SER A 261 -16.10 9.64 6.03
C SER A 261 -15.30 8.49 6.64
N GLY A 262 -15.18 8.45 7.96
CA GLY A 262 -14.56 7.34 8.68
C GLY A 262 -15.27 6.01 8.46
N SER A 263 -16.60 6.01 8.41
CA SER A 263 -17.39 4.82 8.10
C SER A 263 -17.18 4.33 6.67
N ALA A 264 -17.02 5.24 5.71
CA ALA A 264 -16.69 4.89 4.33
C ALA A 264 -15.27 4.29 4.23
N ALA A 265 -14.27 4.86 4.92
CA ALA A 265 -12.92 4.33 4.98
C ALA A 265 -12.87 2.93 5.62
N LYS A 266 -13.66 2.68 6.68
CA LYS A 266 -13.80 1.35 7.28
C LYS A 266 -14.34 0.33 6.27
N ARG A 267 -15.41 0.66 5.53
CA ARG A 267 -15.98 -0.23 4.49
C ARG A 267 -14.98 -0.49 3.37
N SER A 268 -14.22 0.54 2.97
CA SER A 268 -13.12 0.43 1.99
C SER A 268 -12.07 -0.58 2.44
N ALA A 269 -11.62 -0.49 3.70
CA ALA A 269 -10.65 -1.42 4.27
C ALA A 269 -11.19 -2.85 4.34
N LEU A 270 -12.45 -3.04 4.77
CA LEU A 270 -13.07 -4.37 4.82
C LEU A 270 -13.23 -5.00 3.43
N LEU A 271 -13.58 -4.21 2.41
CA LEU A 271 -13.60 -4.69 1.03
C LEU A 271 -12.21 -5.12 0.57
N SER A 272 -11.19 -4.31 0.80
CA SER A 272 -9.81 -4.65 0.46
C SER A 272 -9.32 -5.90 1.21
N SER A 273 -9.65 -6.03 2.51
CA SER A 273 -9.36 -7.24 3.29
C SER A 273 -9.97 -8.49 2.66
N GLY A 274 -11.27 -8.44 2.31
CA GLY A 274 -11.96 -9.55 1.65
C GLY A 274 -11.35 -9.91 0.30
N LEU A 275 -10.99 -8.91 -0.51
CA LEU A 275 -10.30 -9.13 -1.79
C LEU A 275 -8.93 -9.79 -1.57
N TRP A 276 -8.16 -9.41 -0.54
CA TRP A 276 -6.87 -10.03 -0.20
C TRP A 276 -6.99 -11.47 0.30
N LEU A 277 -8.12 -11.84 0.90
CA LEU A 277 -8.36 -13.22 1.33
C LEU A 277 -8.80 -14.14 0.18
N VAL A 278 -9.50 -13.60 -0.84
CA VAL A 278 -10.09 -14.43 -1.89
C VAL A 278 -9.28 -14.39 -3.18
N TRP A 279 -8.96 -13.19 -3.67
CA TRP A 279 -8.38 -13.03 -5.00
C TRP A 279 -6.97 -13.64 -5.18
N PRO A 280 -6.05 -13.55 -4.21
CA PRO A 280 -4.75 -14.18 -4.33
C PRO A 280 -4.81 -15.71 -4.49
N PHE A 281 -5.83 -16.37 -3.97
CA PHE A 281 -5.99 -17.81 -4.21
C PHE A 281 -6.18 -18.12 -5.70
N VAL A 282 -6.98 -17.31 -6.41
CA VAL A 282 -7.15 -17.44 -7.86
C VAL A 282 -5.86 -17.15 -8.62
N LEU A 283 -5.10 -16.12 -8.18
CA LEU A 283 -3.82 -15.75 -8.80
C LEU A 283 -2.70 -16.76 -8.54
N PHE A 284 -2.66 -17.36 -7.35
CA PHE A 284 -1.60 -18.29 -6.96
C PHE A 284 -1.84 -19.72 -7.45
N LEU A 285 -3.08 -20.10 -7.73
CA LEU A 285 -3.36 -21.45 -8.23
C LEU A 285 -2.50 -21.85 -9.44
N PRO A 286 -2.36 -21.01 -10.49
CA PRO A 286 -1.43 -21.29 -11.58
C PRO A 286 0.01 -21.49 -11.09
N MET A 287 0.44 -20.71 -10.09
CA MET A 287 1.80 -20.82 -9.55
C MET A 287 1.99 -22.12 -8.75
N PHE A 288 0.97 -22.56 -8.00
CA PHE A 288 1.00 -23.84 -7.27
C PHE A 288 1.06 -25.03 -8.22
N ALA A 289 0.34 -24.95 -9.34
CA ALA A 289 0.25 -26.00 -10.32
C ALA A 289 1.43 -26.02 -11.32
N ALA A 290 2.24 -24.96 -11.36
CA ALA A 290 3.32 -24.81 -12.31
C ALA A 290 4.32 -26.00 -12.32
N PRO A 291 4.72 -26.62 -11.19
CA PRO A 291 5.61 -27.77 -11.20
C PRO A 291 5.05 -28.99 -11.96
N LEU A 292 3.72 -29.12 -12.09
CA LEU A 292 3.08 -30.21 -12.81
C LEU A 292 3.08 -29.99 -14.32
N ILE A 293 3.10 -28.74 -14.78
CA ILE A 293 2.99 -28.38 -16.21
C ILE A 293 4.37 -28.07 -16.79
N VAL A 294 5.21 -27.37 -16.05
CA VAL A 294 6.58 -26.98 -16.44
C VAL A 294 7.59 -27.47 -15.39
N PRO A 295 7.82 -28.80 -15.30
CA PRO A 295 8.69 -29.38 -14.28
C PRO A 295 10.16 -29.08 -14.53
N GLY A 296 10.98 -29.04 -13.48
CA GLY A 296 12.45 -29.06 -13.56
C GLY A 296 13.07 -27.75 -14.04
N LEU A 297 12.45 -26.60 -13.78
CA LEU A 297 13.03 -25.29 -14.07
C LEU A 297 14.29 -25.05 -13.22
N GLU A 298 15.38 -24.61 -13.87
CA GLU A 298 16.62 -24.20 -13.19
C GLU A 298 16.42 -22.92 -12.39
N ASN A 299 15.57 -22.02 -12.89
CA ASN A 299 15.22 -20.76 -12.25
C ASN A 299 13.70 -20.68 -11.99
N SER A 300 13.30 -20.89 -10.76
CA SER A 300 11.89 -20.86 -10.37
C SER A 300 11.22 -19.45 -10.50
N GLU A 301 12.01 -18.36 -10.58
CA GLU A 301 11.49 -17.02 -10.87
C GLU A 301 10.86 -16.91 -12.27
N GLU A 302 11.21 -17.82 -13.20
CA GLU A 302 10.66 -17.87 -14.55
C GLU A 302 9.39 -18.74 -14.65
N SER A 303 8.98 -19.40 -13.56
CA SER A 303 7.89 -20.39 -13.56
C SER A 303 6.58 -19.87 -14.14
N TYR A 304 6.17 -18.66 -13.77
CA TYR A 304 4.94 -18.06 -14.29
C TYR A 304 5.06 -17.65 -15.77
N ILE A 305 6.25 -17.23 -16.20
CA ILE A 305 6.53 -16.85 -17.59
C ILE A 305 6.43 -18.09 -18.48
N GLU A 306 7.11 -19.18 -18.11
CA GLU A 306 7.12 -20.44 -18.85
C GLU A 306 5.72 -21.08 -18.87
N LEU A 307 5.02 -21.07 -17.72
CA LEU A 307 3.63 -21.53 -17.65
C LEU A 307 2.71 -20.73 -18.60
N ALA A 308 2.86 -19.41 -18.66
CA ALA A 308 2.05 -18.58 -19.54
C ALA A 308 2.41 -18.78 -21.03
N LYS A 309 3.68 -19.02 -21.36
CA LYS A 309 4.10 -19.36 -22.73
C LYS A 309 3.53 -20.70 -23.20
N GLU A 310 3.46 -21.69 -22.31
CA GLU A 310 2.94 -23.02 -22.61
C GLU A 310 1.41 -22.99 -22.83
N LEU A 311 0.68 -22.29 -21.96
CA LEU A 311 -0.78 -22.37 -21.92
C LEU A 311 -1.50 -21.29 -22.73
N MET A 312 -0.87 -20.13 -22.99
CA MET A 312 -1.58 -18.99 -23.56
C MET A 312 -1.44 -18.90 -25.08
N PRO A 313 -2.55 -18.96 -25.83
CA PRO A 313 -2.54 -18.67 -27.25
C PRO A 313 -2.29 -17.17 -27.51
N ALA A 314 -1.89 -16.84 -28.75
CA ALA A 314 -1.67 -15.48 -29.21
C ALA A 314 -2.87 -14.56 -28.91
N GLY A 315 -2.61 -13.39 -28.37
CA GLY A 315 -3.58 -12.42 -27.87
C GLY A 315 -3.86 -12.57 -26.36
N LEU A 316 -3.96 -13.78 -25.82
CA LEU A 316 -4.13 -14.00 -24.38
C LEU A 316 -2.81 -13.83 -23.61
N THR A 317 -1.66 -14.15 -24.21
CA THR A 317 -0.33 -13.81 -23.67
C THR A 317 -0.22 -12.29 -23.46
N GLY A 318 -0.69 -11.49 -24.42
CA GLY A 318 -0.74 -10.04 -24.30
C GLY A 318 -1.67 -9.55 -23.17
N LEU A 319 -2.79 -10.24 -22.92
CA LEU A 319 -3.69 -9.94 -21.80
C LEU A 319 -3.03 -10.24 -20.45
N VAL A 320 -2.32 -11.37 -20.34
CA VAL A 320 -1.57 -11.73 -19.11
C VAL A 320 -0.47 -10.70 -18.85
N LEU A 321 0.27 -10.30 -19.89
CA LEU A 321 1.28 -9.25 -19.77
C LEU A 321 0.66 -7.89 -19.37
N ALA A 322 -0.50 -7.53 -19.93
CA ALA A 322 -1.25 -6.35 -19.49
C ALA A 322 -1.64 -6.44 -18.00
N GLY A 323 -1.99 -7.64 -17.51
CA GLY A 323 -2.23 -7.90 -16.09
C GLY A 323 -1.00 -7.59 -15.21
N PHE A 324 0.21 -7.94 -15.65
CA PHE A 324 1.44 -7.59 -14.91
C PHE A 324 1.70 -6.08 -14.87
N PHE A 325 1.46 -5.40 -15.99
CA PHE A 325 1.51 -3.94 -16.01
C PHE A 325 0.49 -3.31 -15.06
N CYS A 326 -0.73 -3.87 -14.98
CA CYS A 326 -1.76 -3.40 -14.06
C CYS A 326 -1.24 -3.36 -12.61
N HIS A 327 -0.62 -4.44 -12.16
CA HIS A 327 -0.12 -4.53 -10.79
C HIS A 327 1.01 -3.53 -10.53
N THR A 328 2.03 -3.49 -11.38
CA THR A 328 3.18 -2.60 -11.16
C THR A 328 2.79 -1.14 -11.29
N MET A 329 2.05 -0.78 -12.34
CA MET A 329 1.70 0.61 -12.60
C MET A 329 0.76 1.18 -11.54
N ALA A 330 -0.21 0.39 -11.03
CA ALA A 330 -1.07 0.80 -9.93
C ALA A 330 -0.27 1.16 -8.67
N MET A 331 0.67 0.29 -8.28
CA MET A 331 1.47 0.51 -7.08
C MET A 331 2.44 1.69 -7.24
N VAL A 332 3.17 1.76 -8.36
CA VAL A 332 4.13 2.84 -8.61
C VAL A 332 3.44 4.20 -8.77
N ALA A 333 2.28 4.22 -9.44
CA ALA A 333 1.48 5.43 -9.57
C ALA A 333 1.08 5.97 -8.19
N SER A 334 0.57 5.09 -7.34
CA SER A 334 0.16 5.39 -5.98
C SER A 334 1.31 5.90 -5.10
N ASP A 335 2.44 5.20 -5.14
CA ASP A 335 3.65 5.59 -4.41
C ASP A 335 4.18 6.95 -4.87
N SER A 336 4.21 7.18 -6.19
CA SER A 336 4.68 8.44 -6.77
C SER A 336 3.79 9.62 -6.36
N ASN A 337 2.47 9.41 -6.29
CA ASN A 337 1.53 10.43 -5.86
C ASN A 337 1.73 10.79 -4.38
N VAL A 338 1.85 9.79 -3.49
CA VAL A 338 2.01 10.06 -2.06
C VAL A 338 3.37 10.67 -1.73
N ILE A 339 4.45 10.23 -2.39
CA ILE A 339 5.77 10.85 -2.19
C ILE A 339 5.78 12.29 -2.69
N SER A 340 5.14 12.56 -3.83
CA SER A 340 4.96 13.93 -4.30
C SER A 340 4.18 14.79 -3.29
N ALA A 341 3.18 14.23 -2.61
CA ALA A 341 2.48 14.91 -1.52
C ALA A 341 3.42 15.22 -0.34
N VAL A 342 4.20 14.23 0.12
CA VAL A 342 5.17 14.40 1.21
C VAL A 342 6.22 15.47 0.86
N ILE A 343 6.81 15.39 -0.34
CA ILE A 343 7.80 16.39 -0.76
C ILE A 343 7.16 17.78 -0.85
N THR A 344 5.99 17.91 -1.47
CA THR A 344 5.33 19.20 -1.72
C THR A 344 4.79 19.83 -0.43
N ARG A 345 4.23 19.03 0.48
CA ARG A 345 3.54 19.51 1.68
C ARG A 345 4.40 19.54 2.93
N ASP A 346 5.32 18.56 3.06
CA ASP A 346 6.06 18.37 4.31
C ASP A 346 7.52 18.80 4.20
N MET A 347 8.23 18.44 3.12
CA MET A 347 9.68 18.67 3.01
C MET A 347 10.03 20.02 2.37
N ALA A 348 9.51 20.30 1.17
CA ALA A 348 9.88 21.49 0.40
C ALA A 348 9.55 22.82 1.10
N PRO A 349 8.42 22.97 1.82
CA PRO A 349 8.14 24.20 2.56
C PRO A 349 9.09 24.49 3.72
N VAL A 350 9.79 23.46 4.22
CA VAL A 350 10.80 23.59 5.28
C VAL A 350 12.16 23.95 4.68
N LEU A 351 12.56 23.25 3.60
CA LEU A 351 13.83 23.48 2.91
C LEU A 351 13.87 24.82 2.16
N VAL A 352 12.76 25.17 1.51
CA VAL A 352 12.64 26.35 0.65
C VAL A 352 11.40 27.14 1.07
N PRO A 353 11.52 28.12 1.98
CA PRO A 353 10.37 28.87 2.50
C PRO A 353 9.53 29.58 1.44
N ARG A 354 10.10 29.82 0.23
CA ARG A 354 9.36 30.40 -0.91
C ARG A 354 8.24 29.50 -1.40
N VAL A 355 8.35 28.16 -1.23
CA VAL A 355 7.32 27.18 -1.62
C VAL A 355 6.01 27.43 -0.87
N ARG A 356 6.05 27.89 0.37
CA ARG A 356 4.87 28.24 1.17
C ARG A 356 4.04 29.38 0.57
N ARG A 357 4.65 30.22 -0.28
CA ARG A 357 4.04 31.40 -0.86
C ARG A 357 3.59 31.18 -2.30
N LEU A 358 3.73 29.97 -2.82
CA LEU A 358 3.29 29.65 -4.18
C LEU A 358 1.76 29.73 -4.29
N THR A 359 1.27 30.23 -5.40
CA THR A 359 -0.16 30.16 -5.75
C THR A 359 -0.58 28.71 -5.96
N ASP A 360 -1.87 28.40 -5.86
CA ASP A 360 -2.40 27.04 -6.06
C ASP A 360 -1.95 26.42 -7.39
N ARG A 361 -1.93 27.19 -8.47
CA ARG A 361 -1.44 26.74 -9.78
C ARG A 361 0.05 26.40 -9.74
N ALA A 362 0.86 27.20 -9.09
CA ALA A 362 2.30 26.97 -8.98
C ALA A 362 2.59 25.77 -8.07
N GLN A 363 1.85 25.61 -6.98
CA GLN A 363 1.94 24.41 -6.12
C GLN A 363 1.54 23.14 -6.89
N LEU A 364 0.48 23.18 -7.69
CA LEU A 364 0.07 22.05 -8.53
C LEU A 364 1.12 21.72 -9.58
N THR A 365 1.74 22.72 -10.21
CA THR A 365 2.86 22.51 -11.14
C THR A 365 4.05 21.90 -10.42
N PHE A 366 4.38 22.40 -9.23
CA PHE A 366 5.46 21.86 -8.41
C PHE A 366 5.20 20.39 -8.03
N ALA A 367 3.98 20.03 -7.63
CA ALA A 367 3.60 18.64 -7.35
C ALA A 367 3.79 17.72 -8.58
N ARG A 368 3.37 18.17 -9.76
CA ARG A 368 3.56 17.42 -11.01
C ARG A 368 5.03 17.21 -11.35
N VAL A 369 5.83 18.27 -11.24
CA VAL A 369 7.28 18.18 -11.47
C VAL A 369 7.94 17.23 -10.47
N THR A 370 7.53 17.28 -9.21
CA THR A 370 8.03 16.37 -8.16
C THR A 370 7.68 14.92 -8.49
N THR A 371 6.46 14.63 -8.95
CA THR A 371 6.05 13.28 -9.37
C THR A 371 6.94 12.77 -10.51
N VAL A 372 7.15 13.58 -11.56
CA VAL A 372 8.01 13.21 -12.69
C VAL A 372 9.46 13.00 -12.24
N ALA A 373 10.00 13.91 -11.44
CA ALA A 373 11.37 13.81 -10.93
C ALA A 373 11.58 12.54 -10.10
N PHE A 374 10.64 12.23 -9.20
CA PHE A 374 10.71 11.04 -8.35
C PHE A 374 10.70 9.74 -9.16
N VAL A 375 9.76 9.62 -10.12
CA VAL A 375 9.71 8.46 -11.02
C VAL A 375 10.99 8.35 -11.85
N SER A 376 11.49 9.46 -12.39
CA SER A 376 12.74 9.45 -13.18
C SER A 376 13.94 9.00 -12.34
N VAL A 377 14.07 9.47 -11.10
CA VAL A 377 15.16 9.06 -10.20
C VAL A 377 15.06 7.56 -9.88
N SER A 378 13.86 7.05 -9.59
CA SER A 378 13.67 5.61 -9.32
C SER A 378 13.99 4.74 -10.54
N MET A 379 13.69 5.20 -11.77
CA MET A 379 14.08 4.49 -13.00
C MET A 379 15.60 4.47 -13.20
N VAL A 380 16.29 5.60 -12.95
CA VAL A 380 17.75 5.66 -13.05
C VAL A 380 18.40 4.70 -12.04
N ILE A 381 17.89 4.63 -10.81
CA ILE A 381 18.37 3.68 -9.81
C ILE A 381 18.13 2.24 -10.28
N ALA A 382 16.91 1.94 -10.79
CA ALA A 382 16.58 0.61 -11.30
C ALA A 382 17.53 0.16 -12.43
N ILE A 383 17.85 1.05 -13.37
CA ILE A 383 18.79 0.76 -14.48
C ILE A 383 20.22 0.57 -13.95
N ALA A 384 20.61 1.34 -12.94
CA ALA A 384 21.97 1.28 -12.40
C ALA A 384 22.22 0.08 -11.49
N THR A 385 21.18 -0.44 -10.82
CA THR A 385 21.30 -1.48 -9.77
C THR A 385 20.61 -2.79 -10.12
N GLY A 386 19.77 -2.81 -11.15
CA GLY A 386 18.99 -4.00 -11.54
C GLY A 386 19.89 -5.18 -11.92
N GLY A 387 19.64 -6.35 -11.31
CA GLY A 387 20.34 -7.60 -11.55
C GLY A 387 19.58 -8.79 -10.97
N GLU A 388 20.07 -10.01 -11.16
CA GLU A 388 19.49 -11.24 -10.64
C GLU A 388 19.40 -11.21 -9.10
N GLY A 389 18.28 -11.66 -8.54
CA GLY A 389 18.03 -11.69 -7.09
C GLY A 389 17.73 -10.34 -6.44
N PHE A 390 17.96 -9.21 -7.13
CA PHE A 390 17.78 -7.86 -6.59
C PHE A 390 16.37 -7.61 -6.03
N VAL A 391 15.34 -8.14 -6.68
CA VAL A 391 13.95 -7.80 -6.39
C VAL A 391 13.50 -8.31 -5.02
N LEU A 392 13.76 -9.59 -4.73
CA LEU A 392 13.30 -10.21 -3.48
C LEU A 392 14.04 -9.64 -2.27
N ASP A 393 15.37 -9.54 -2.36
CA ASP A 393 16.23 -9.04 -1.28
C ASP A 393 15.84 -7.61 -0.91
N VAL A 394 15.69 -6.72 -1.91
CA VAL A 394 15.29 -5.32 -1.69
C VAL A 394 13.92 -5.22 -1.03
N VAL A 395 12.93 -6.01 -1.46
CA VAL A 395 11.58 -5.95 -0.88
C VAL A 395 11.58 -6.38 0.59
N VAL A 396 12.28 -7.45 0.95
CA VAL A 396 12.37 -7.94 2.33
C VAL A 396 13.10 -6.94 3.22
N ASP A 397 14.24 -6.43 2.76
CA ASP A 397 15.06 -5.47 3.51
C ASP A 397 14.34 -4.14 3.73
N LEU A 398 13.64 -3.63 2.72
CA LEU A 398 12.89 -2.39 2.84
C LEU A 398 11.73 -2.49 3.81
N VAL A 399 10.98 -3.60 3.77
CA VAL A 399 9.92 -3.88 4.76
C VAL A 399 10.51 -3.91 6.16
N ALA A 400 11.63 -4.60 6.35
CA ALA A 400 12.32 -4.70 7.64
C ALA A 400 12.83 -3.34 8.15
N ALA A 401 13.45 -2.54 7.26
CA ALA A 401 14.02 -1.24 7.60
C ALA A 401 12.97 -0.14 7.87
N THR A 402 11.81 -0.20 7.20
CA THR A 402 10.85 0.91 7.20
C THR A 402 9.68 0.69 8.15
N MET A 403 9.13 -0.53 8.21
CA MET A 403 7.82 -0.75 8.82
C MET A 403 7.81 -0.53 10.32
N GLY A 404 8.84 -0.97 11.04
CA GLY A 404 8.97 -0.65 12.47
C GLY A 404 9.25 0.83 12.72
N PRO A 405 10.38 1.34 12.24
CA PRO A 405 10.82 2.70 12.54
C PRO A 405 9.83 3.79 12.13
N ILE A 406 9.19 3.67 10.97
CA ILE A 406 8.30 4.71 10.45
C ILE A 406 6.86 4.48 10.86
N SER A 407 6.36 3.23 10.76
CA SER A 407 4.93 2.95 10.95
C SER A 407 4.51 3.04 12.40
N ILE A 408 5.36 2.66 13.36
CA ILE A 408 5.02 2.68 14.79
C ILE A 408 4.64 4.10 15.24
N PRO A 409 5.49 5.14 15.15
CA PRO A 409 5.08 6.48 15.54
C PRO A 409 3.97 7.04 14.65
N LEU A 410 3.97 6.73 13.35
CA LEU A 410 2.97 7.18 12.39
C LEU A 410 1.57 6.65 12.74
N MET A 411 1.44 5.39 13.06
CA MET A 411 0.13 4.73 13.24
C MET A 411 -0.36 4.81 14.68
N LEU A 412 0.50 4.49 15.64
CA LEU A 412 0.12 4.51 17.05
C LEU A 412 -0.10 5.92 17.59
N GLY A 413 0.53 6.92 16.97
CA GLY A 413 0.31 8.33 17.30
C GLY A 413 -1.15 8.80 17.13
N MET A 414 -1.96 8.11 16.33
CA MET A 414 -3.40 8.40 16.15
C MET A 414 -4.29 7.75 17.21
N LEU A 415 -3.74 6.85 18.05
CA LEU A 415 -4.53 6.06 18.99
C LEU A 415 -4.52 6.68 20.39
N PRO A 416 -5.66 6.70 21.10
CA PRO A 416 -5.78 7.31 22.42
C PRO A 416 -4.92 6.61 23.50
N TRP A 417 -4.59 5.35 23.31
CA TRP A 417 -3.76 4.59 24.26
C TRP A 417 -2.31 5.09 24.33
N PHE A 418 -1.84 5.77 23.29
CA PHE A 418 -0.45 6.25 23.15
C PHE A 418 -0.32 7.78 23.29
N ARG A 419 -1.24 8.44 23.99
CA ARG A 419 -1.22 9.90 24.21
C ARG A 419 0.07 10.40 24.86
N ARG A 420 0.63 9.58 25.77
CA ARG A 420 1.86 9.89 26.50
C ARG A 420 3.13 9.75 25.67
N CYS A 421 3.06 9.08 24.51
CA CYS A 421 4.21 8.88 23.64
C CYS A 421 4.43 10.17 22.81
N GLY A 422 5.39 10.99 23.21
CA GLY A 422 5.69 12.26 22.57
C GLY A 422 6.81 12.20 21.52
N PRO A 423 7.38 13.37 21.16
CA PRO A 423 8.45 13.46 20.17
C PRO A 423 9.68 12.60 20.50
N THR A 424 10.10 12.56 21.78
CA THR A 424 11.24 11.74 22.20
C THR A 424 10.96 10.26 21.96
N ALA A 425 9.76 9.77 22.30
CA ALA A 425 9.38 8.38 22.05
C ALA A 425 9.39 8.05 20.56
N ALA A 426 8.90 8.95 19.71
CA ALA A 426 8.87 8.75 18.26
C ALA A 426 10.29 8.66 17.65
N ILE A 427 11.20 9.58 18.02
CA ILE A 427 12.58 9.60 17.50
C ILE A 427 13.39 8.42 18.02
N VAL A 428 13.28 8.07 19.30
CA VAL A 428 14.00 6.91 19.87
C VAL A 428 13.49 5.60 19.28
N SER A 429 12.19 5.47 19.06
CA SER A 429 11.57 4.33 18.36
C SER A 429 12.11 4.19 16.94
N TRP A 430 12.14 5.28 16.19
CA TRP A 430 12.68 5.32 14.84
C TRP A 430 14.17 4.93 14.81
N ALA A 431 14.99 5.56 15.63
CA ALA A 431 16.43 5.31 15.68
C ALA A 431 16.77 3.88 16.15
N GLY A 432 16.07 3.39 17.16
CA GLY A 432 16.30 2.05 17.71
C GLY A 432 15.90 0.93 16.76
N GLY A 433 14.75 1.06 16.09
CA GLY A 433 14.33 0.07 15.10
C GLY A 433 15.23 0.04 13.87
N LEU A 434 15.56 1.21 13.30
CA LEU A 434 16.48 1.30 12.17
C LEU A 434 17.90 0.86 12.55
N GLY A 435 18.38 1.22 13.75
CA GLY A 435 19.67 0.78 14.25
C GLY A 435 19.75 -0.74 14.44
N LEU A 436 18.69 -1.36 14.97
CA LEU A 436 18.66 -2.81 15.10
C LEU A 436 18.61 -3.50 13.73
N TRP A 437 17.80 -2.99 12.79
CA TRP A 437 17.82 -3.50 11.41
C TRP A 437 19.23 -3.47 10.82
N ALA A 438 19.94 -2.35 10.95
CA ALA A 438 21.30 -2.20 10.45
C ALA A 438 22.28 -3.22 11.09
N VAL A 439 22.15 -3.48 12.39
CA VAL A 439 22.95 -4.49 13.10
C VAL A 439 22.64 -5.90 12.60
N LEU A 440 21.35 -6.24 12.47
CA LEU A 440 20.91 -7.56 11.99
C LEU A 440 21.33 -7.82 10.54
N HIS A 441 21.35 -6.77 9.71
CA HIS A 441 21.64 -6.89 8.29
C HIS A 441 23.15 -6.87 7.98
N TRP A 442 23.94 -6.03 8.67
CA TRP A 442 25.35 -5.82 8.32
C TRP A 442 26.38 -6.36 9.33
N VAL A 443 25.96 -6.67 10.55
CA VAL A 443 26.90 -7.06 11.62
C VAL A 443 26.71 -8.52 12.04
N LEU A 444 25.48 -9.04 12.00
CA LEU A 444 25.17 -10.39 12.44
C LEU A 444 24.95 -11.32 11.24
N ASP A 445 25.88 -12.25 11.04
CA ASP A 445 25.73 -13.29 10.01
C ASP A 445 24.68 -14.33 10.43
N GLY A 446 23.93 -14.89 9.45
CA GLY A 446 22.96 -15.97 9.67
C GLY A 446 21.66 -15.52 10.33
N THR A 447 21.33 -14.24 10.29
CA THR A 447 20.05 -13.72 10.78
C THR A 447 18.89 -14.31 9.97
N THR A 448 17.89 -14.89 10.65
CA THR A 448 16.71 -15.42 9.99
C THR A 448 15.83 -14.30 9.45
N GLN A 449 15.11 -14.53 8.36
CA GLN A 449 14.16 -13.54 7.81
C GLN A 449 13.10 -13.10 8.84
N ALA A 450 12.64 -14.02 9.69
CA ALA A 450 11.71 -13.69 10.77
C ALA A 450 12.30 -12.69 11.78
N ALA A 451 13.58 -12.81 12.10
CA ALA A 451 14.28 -11.89 12.99
C ALA A 451 14.51 -10.54 12.30
N LEU A 452 14.96 -10.56 11.04
CA LEU A 452 15.22 -9.35 10.24
C LEU A 452 13.96 -8.48 10.09
N VAL A 453 12.81 -9.09 9.85
CA VAL A 453 11.53 -8.38 9.65
C VAL A 453 10.85 -8.03 10.99
N GLY A 454 10.83 -8.95 11.95
CA GLY A 454 10.04 -8.80 13.18
C GLY A 454 10.73 -7.99 14.27
N LEU A 455 12.03 -8.19 14.50
CA LEU A 455 12.72 -7.56 15.62
C LEU A 455 12.85 -6.04 15.52
N PRO A 456 13.13 -5.42 14.35
CA PRO A 456 13.13 -3.96 14.22
C PRO A 456 11.78 -3.33 14.57
N LEU A 457 10.66 -3.95 14.16
CA LEU A 457 9.32 -3.48 14.48
C LEU A 457 9.01 -3.63 15.98
N LEU A 458 9.30 -4.79 16.56
CA LEU A 458 9.13 -5.01 18.00
C LEU A 458 9.99 -4.06 18.83
N THR A 459 11.22 -3.82 18.43
CA THR A 459 12.11 -2.85 19.10
C THR A 459 11.54 -1.44 19.00
N SER A 460 11.09 -1.02 17.81
CA SER A 460 10.41 0.27 17.66
C SER A 460 9.19 0.38 18.58
N LEU A 461 8.37 -0.65 18.66
CA LEU A 461 7.18 -0.70 19.53
C LEU A 461 7.55 -0.60 21.01
N VAL A 462 8.50 -1.42 21.46
CA VAL A 462 8.95 -1.44 22.86
C VAL A 462 9.55 -0.10 23.28
N LEU A 463 10.39 0.49 22.42
CA LEU A 463 10.99 1.80 22.68
C LEU A 463 9.93 2.91 22.67
N TYR A 464 8.99 2.87 21.73
CA TYR A 464 7.91 3.87 21.66
C TYR A 464 7.06 3.88 22.92
N VAL A 465 6.62 2.70 23.34
CA VAL A 465 5.80 2.55 24.56
C VAL A 465 6.64 2.79 25.83
N GLY A 466 7.82 2.21 25.92
CA GLY A 466 8.71 2.32 27.07
C GLY A 466 9.10 3.77 27.38
N ILE A 467 9.54 4.51 26.36
CA ILE A 467 9.86 5.94 26.51
C ILE A 467 8.60 6.74 26.85
N GLY A 468 7.45 6.46 26.22
CA GLY A 468 6.20 7.13 26.54
C GLY A 468 5.73 6.91 27.99
N LEU A 469 6.07 5.78 28.60
CA LEU A 469 5.79 5.51 30.01
C LEU A 469 6.81 6.16 30.96
N LEU A 470 8.10 6.11 30.61
CA LEU A 470 9.19 6.62 31.43
C LEU A 470 9.29 8.16 31.38
N ARG A 471 9.01 8.73 30.22
CA ARG A 471 9.05 10.16 29.95
C ARG A 471 7.78 10.61 29.22
N PRO A 472 6.65 10.73 29.92
CA PRO A 472 5.41 11.18 29.29
C PRO A 472 5.56 12.57 28.70
N GLU A 473 5.30 12.70 27.42
CA GLU A 473 5.28 13.97 26.69
C GLU A 473 3.92 14.08 26.01
N GLY A 474 3.22 15.17 26.22
CA GLY A 474 1.92 15.43 25.61
C GLY A 474 1.36 16.73 26.16
N GLY A 475 0.32 17.25 25.54
CA GLY A 475 -0.35 18.46 25.95
C GLY A 475 -1.78 18.50 25.45
N ALA A 476 -2.55 19.48 25.89
CA ALA A 476 -3.97 19.61 25.56
C ALA A 476 -4.25 19.66 24.04
N GLU A 477 -3.35 20.24 23.26
CA GLU A 477 -3.49 20.32 21.79
C GLU A 477 -3.36 18.94 21.13
N GLN A 478 -2.37 18.14 21.56
CA GLN A 478 -2.17 16.77 21.07
C GLN A 478 -3.32 15.86 21.48
N ASP A 479 -3.83 16.01 22.70
CA ASP A 479 -4.98 15.26 23.20
C ASP A 479 -6.25 15.62 22.40
N ALA A 480 -6.50 16.91 22.16
CA ALA A 480 -7.61 17.36 21.33
C ALA A 480 -7.53 16.83 19.89
N LEU A 481 -6.32 16.77 19.30
CA LEU A 481 -6.10 16.14 17.99
C LEU A 481 -6.54 14.68 18.02
N ILE A 482 -6.05 13.88 18.97
CA ILE A 482 -6.35 12.46 19.08
C ILE A 482 -7.86 12.23 19.32
N ASP A 483 -8.47 12.99 20.22
CA ASP A 483 -9.90 12.90 20.53
C ASP A 483 -10.77 13.20 19.30
N SER A 484 -10.36 14.19 18.51
CA SER A 484 -11.05 14.54 17.28
C SER A 484 -11.13 13.37 16.27
N LEU A 485 -10.18 12.41 16.33
CA LEU A 485 -10.15 11.25 15.46
C LEU A 485 -11.09 10.11 15.90
N GLY A 486 -11.72 10.21 17.07
CA GLY A 486 -12.58 9.19 17.67
C GLY A 486 -13.94 9.02 16.97
N SER A 487 -14.55 10.10 16.45
CA SER A 487 -15.91 10.12 15.87
C SER A 487 -15.96 10.91 14.57
N ASP A 488 -16.92 10.59 13.71
CA ASP A 488 -17.21 11.37 12.50
C ASP A 488 -17.89 12.71 12.87
N PRO A 489 -17.75 13.77 12.05
CA PRO A 489 -18.37 15.07 12.33
C PRO A 489 -19.90 15.02 12.52
N GLU A 490 -20.56 14.19 11.73
CA GLU A 490 -22.03 14.01 11.77
C GLU A 490 -22.48 13.19 12.99
N GLU A 491 -21.71 12.18 13.42
CA GLU A 491 -22.00 11.40 14.62
C GLU A 491 -21.85 12.25 15.90
N GLY A 492 -20.87 13.15 15.92
CA GLY A 492 -20.66 14.07 17.02
C GLY A 492 -21.80 15.10 17.15
N ALA A 493 -22.34 15.57 16.03
CA ALA A 493 -23.48 16.49 16.00
C ALA A 493 -24.79 15.80 16.45
N ALA A 494 -25.02 14.56 16.02
CA ALA A 494 -26.17 13.75 16.43
C ALA A 494 -26.12 13.39 17.92
N ALA A 495 -24.94 13.01 18.45
CA ALA A 495 -24.76 12.72 19.87
C ALA A 495 -24.91 13.97 20.74
N GLY A 496 -24.42 15.14 20.29
CA GLY A 496 -24.63 16.42 20.94
C GLY A 496 -26.09 16.86 20.97
N ALA A 497 -26.84 16.62 19.89
CA ALA A 497 -28.27 16.89 19.80
C ALA A 497 -29.10 15.96 20.71
N ALA A 498 -28.73 14.68 20.75
CA ALA A 498 -29.38 13.68 21.63
C ALA A 498 -29.08 13.96 23.12
N GLY A 499 -27.85 14.33 23.45
CA GLY A 499 -27.48 14.72 24.82
C GLY A 499 -28.12 16.03 25.27
N GLY A 500 -28.29 17.00 24.36
CA GLY A 500 -29.02 18.24 24.61
C GLY A 500 -30.54 18.07 24.78
N ALA A 501 -31.14 17.08 24.11
CA ALA A 501 -32.54 16.72 24.28
C ALA A 501 -32.79 16.03 25.63
N ALA A 502 -31.92 15.09 26.02
CA ALA A 502 -32.02 14.39 27.31
C ALA A 502 -31.82 15.33 28.53
N ALA A 503 -31.03 16.41 28.36
CA ALA A 503 -30.81 17.39 29.42
C ALA A 503 -32.01 18.36 29.58
N LYS A 504 -32.86 18.51 28.55
CA LYS A 504 -34.07 19.36 28.64
C LYS A 504 -35.26 18.63 29.24
N ASP A 505 -35.33 17.31 29.10
CA ASP A 505 -36.42 16.50 29.65
C ASP A 505 -36.28 16.19 31.14
N GLY A 506 -35.16 16.57 31.76
CA GLY A 506 -34.88 16.37 33.19
C GLY A 506 -35.19 17.55 34.10
N GLN A 507 -35.73 18.68 33.60
CA GLN A 507 -36.19 19.77 34.47
C GLN A 507 -37.64 19.48 34.97
N PRO A 508 -37.88 19.49 36.30
CA PRO A 508 -39.23 19.39 36.82
C PRO A 508 -40.05 20.61 36.40
N PRO A 509 -41.39 20.47 36.18
CA PRO A 509 -42.21 21.59 35.75
C PRO A 509 -42.21 22.67 36.80
N GLU A 510 -41.87 23.88 36.40
CA GLU A 510 -42.05 25.10 37.21
C GLU A 510 -43.54 25.22 37.60
N ALA A 511 -43.76 25.23 38.91
CA ALA A 511 -45.08 25.50 39.48
C ALA A 511 -45.50 26.91 39.13
N THR A 512 -46.47 27.05 38.25
CA THR A 512 -47.21 28.31 38.04
C THR A 512 -47.95 28.70 39.31
N ALA A 513 -47.36 29.59 40.07
CA ALA A 513 -48.10 30.30 41.12
C ALA A 513 -48.94 31.40 40.49
N ASP A 514 -50.23 31.14 40.45
CA ASP A 514 -51.30 32.10 40.14
C ASP A 514 -51.39 33.12 41.33
N LEU A 515 -51.12 34.37 41.09
CA LEU A 515 -51.46 35.47 41.99
C LEU A 515 -52.23 36.54 41.21
N THR A 516 -53.54 36.34 41.20
CA THR A 516 -54.52 37.41 41.02
C THR A 516 -54.46 38.36 42.18
N SER A 517 -54.45 39.64 41.89
CA SER A 517 -55.08 40.76 42.56
C SER A 517 -54.20 42.00 42.79
N ARG A 518 -54.67 43.01 42.19
CA ARG A 518 -54.64 44.47 42.32
C ARG A 518 -53.63 45.25 41.48
#